data_341e0e2db647b9f6704bcd3e62b8eaa9
#
_entry.id   341e0e2db647b9f6704bcd3e62b8eaa9
#
_cell.length_a   1.000
_cell.length_b   1.000
_cell.length_c   1.000
_cell.angle_alpha   90.00
_cell.angle_beta   90.00
_cell.angle_gamma   90.00
#
_symmetry.space_group_name_H-M   'P 1'
#
loop_
_entity.id
_entity.type
_entity.pdbx_description
1 polymer ?
#
loop_
_entity_poly.entity_id
_entity_poly.type
_entity_poly.pdbx_seq_one_letter_code
_entity_poly.pdbx_strand_id
1 'polypeptide(L)'
;MISRYTRPAMGAIWELENKFNIWKEIELLACEAQAELGQCGITKEDAKWIRDHANFTVDRVSEIEAVTNHDVIAFLTNMAEYIDADIPEGEEKPSRWVHYGMTSSDLGDTALSYQITQALDIILADVKQLGETCKRRAFEFQDTLCVGRTHGIHAEPMVFGMKFGSWAWALKRAETRLQQAREVAATGAISGAVGTYSSIDPFVEQYVCEKMGLTPDPLSTQVLARDRHAQVMCALAVCASTLESIALQVRLMQESDVIEAEEPFKAGQKGSSAMPHKRNPITAERVCGLARIVKANAQVGLDDVALWFERDISHSGAERVAL
;
A
#
# COMPACT_ATOMS: atom_id res chain seq x y z
N MET A 1 5.77 -1.84 12.25
CA MET A 1 4.54 -2.67 12.30
C MET A 1 4.64 -3.72 13.42
N ILE A 2 3.49 -4.23 13.93
CA ILE A 2 3.48 -5.29 14.94
C ILE A 2 3.59 -6.63 14.20
N SER A 3 4.72 -7.33 14.31
CA SER A 3 5.02 -8.57 13.57
C SER A 3 3.92 -9.64 13.68
N ARG A 4 3.28 -9.75 14.84
CA ARG A 4 2.18 -10.69 15.09
C ARG A 4 0.96 -10.48 14.19
N TYR A 5 0.74 -9.27 13.68
CA TYR A 5 -0.40 -8.89 12.85
C TYR A 5 0.00 -8.61 11.39
N THR A 6 1.27 -8.79 11.05
CA THR A 6 1.81 -8.51 9.73
C THR A 6 2.07 -9.82 8.98
N ARG A 7 1.45 -9.99 7.82
CA ARG A 7 1.79 -11.08 6.90
C ARG A 7 3.14 -10.76 6.23
N PRO A 8 4.06 -11.73 6.08
CA PRO A 8 5.38 -11.46 5.50
C PRO A 8 5.33 -10.78 4.13
N ALA A 9 4.44 -11.21 3.22
CA ALA A 9 4.31 -10.63 1.90
C ALA A 9 3.85 -9.15 1.93
N MET A 10 2.95 -8.79 2.86
CA MET A 10 2.53 -7.40 3.04
C MET A 10 3.62 -6.59 3.74
N GLY A 11 4.25 -7.14 4.77
CA GLY A 11 5.33 -6.47 5.49
C GLY A 11 6.50 -6.11 4.58
N ALA A 12 6.89 -7.01 3.69
CA ALA A 12 8.00 -6.81 2.76
C ALA A 12 7.81 -5.58 1.85
N ILE A 13 6.57 -5.22 1.49
CA ILE A 13 6.28 -4.02 0.69
C ILE A 13 6.71 -2.74 1.42
N TRP A 14 6.56 -2.72 2.75
CA TRP A 14 6.76 -1.54 3.59
C TRP A 14 8.12 -1.49 4.30
N GLU A 15 8.98 -2.49 4.07
CA GLU A 15 10.36 -2.47 4.56
C GLU A 15 11.21 -1.42 3.81
N LEU A 16 12.17 -0.82 4.51
CA LEU A 16 13.07 0.18 3.93
C LEU A 16 13.83 -0.34 2.72
N GLU A 17 14.23 -1.60 2.74
CA GLU A 17 14.89 -2.25 1.61
C GLU A 17 14.05 -2.19 0.34
N ASN A 18 12.75 -2.49 0.41
CA ASN A 18 11.85 -2.41 -0.75
C ASN A 18 11.65 -0.95 -1.18
N LYS A 19 11.42 -0.04 -0.24
CA LYS A 19 11.30 1.40 -0.53
C LYS A 19 12.50 1.92 -1.29
N PHE A 20 13.71 1.64 -0.81
CA PHE A 20 14.93 2.12 -1.44
C PHE A 20 15.26 1.42 -2.77
N ASN A 21 14.86 0.16 -2.95
CA ASN A 21 14.93 -0.50 -4.25
C ASN A 21 14.03 0.18 -5.29
N ILE A 22 12.81 0.59 -4.89
CA ILE A 22 11.90 1.34 -5.75
C ILE A 22 12.49 2.71 -6.07
N TRP A 23 13.03 3.41 -5.09
CA TRP A 23 13.70 4.69 -5.27
C TRP A 23 14.86 4.58 -6.25
N LYS A 24 15.72 3.57 -6.06
CA LYS A 24 16.82 3.28 -6.99
C LYS A 24 16.31 3.09 -8.41
N GLU A 25 15.28 2.28 -8.62
CA GLU A 25 14.76 2.04 -9.97
C GLU A 25 14.19 3.31 -10.62
N ILE A 26 13.49 4.16 -9.88
CA ILE A 26 12.99 5.45 -10.39
C ILE A 26 14.16 6.34 -10.84
N GLU A 27 15.21 6.48 -10.03
CA GLU A 27 16.39 7.27 -10.36
C GLU A 27 17.12 6.74 -11.61
N LEU A 28 17.27 5.41 -11.71
CA LEU A 28 17.89 4.77 -12.87
C LEU A 28 17.08 5.00 -14.15
N LEU A 29 15.76 4.84 -14.08
CA LEU A 29 14.88 5.10 -15.20
C LEU A 29 14.87 6.58 -15.61
N ALA A 30 14.96 7.51 -14.66
CA ALA A 30 15.08 8.93 -14.94
C ALA A 30 16.38 9.27 -15.68
N CYS A 31 17.52 8.68 -15.26
CA CYS A 31 18.80 8.82 -15.96
C CYS A 31 18.73 8.24 -17.39
N GLU A 32 18.11 7.08 -17.56
CA GLU A 32 17.92 6.46 -18.89
C GLU A 32 17.07 7.34 -19.81
N ALA A 33 15.96 7.85 -19.30
CA ALA A 33 15.07 8.74 -20.07
C ALA A 33 15.80 10.01 -20.52
N GLN A 34 16.58 10.63 -19.65
CA GLN A 34 17.38 11.83 -19.99
C GLN A 34 18.46 11.51 -21.02
N ALA A 35 19.11 10.35 -20.92
CA ALA A 35 20.09 9.91 -21.91
C ALA A 35 19.44 9.61 -23.28
N GLU A 36 18.22 9.13 -23.32
CA GLU A 36 17.46 8.95 -24.57
C GLU A 36 17.10 10.29 -25.22
N LEU A 37 16.73 11.29 -24.43
CA LEU A 37 16.48 12.65 -24.92
C LEU A 37 17.73 13.32 -25.49
N GLY A 38 18.93 12.93 -25.03
CA GLY A 38 20.18 13.57 -25.41
C GLY A 38 20.29 15.03 -24.96
N GLN A 39 19.49 15.42 -23.97
CA GLN A 39 19.50 16.75 -23.36
C GLN A 39 20.39 16.73 -22.12
N CYS A 40 20.67 17.90 -21.54
CA CYS A 40 21.49 18.11 -20.34
C CYS A 40 22.91 17.51 -20.33
N GLY A 41 23.30 16.69 -21.29
CA GLY A 41 24.66 16.20 -21.45
C GLY A 41 24.95 14.80 -20.88
N ILE A 42 23.96 14.12 -20.30
CA ILE A 42 24.09 12.70 -19.93
C ILE A 42 24.16 11.83 -21.18
N THR A 43 25.10 10.90 -21.21
CA THR A 43 25.25 9.94 -22.30
C THR A 43 24.58 8.61 -21.97
N LYS A 44 24.35 7.76 -22.98
CA LYS A 44 23.85 6.39 -22.77
C LYS A 44 24.86 5.54 -22.00
N GLU A 45 26.14 5.82 -22.16
CA GLU A 45 27.23 5.21 -21.41
C GLU A 45 27.18 5.58 -19.93
N ASP A 46 26.92 6.88 -19.61
CA ASP A 46 26.71 7.33 -18.24
C ASP A 46 25.52 6.63 -17.58
N ALA A 47 24.36 6.62 -18.26
CA ALA A 47 23.15 5.96 -17.73
C ALA A 47 23.37 4.45 -17.51
N LYS A 48 24.09 3.80 -18.44
CA LYS A 48 24.47 2.39 -18.26
C LYS A 48 25.42 2.19 -17.09
N TRP A 49 26.44 3.05 -16.94
CA TRP A 49 27.36 3.01 -15.80
C TRP A 49 26.62 3.15 -14.48
N ILE A 50 25.72 4.15 -14.38
CA ILE A 50 24.92 4.39 -13.19
C ILE A 50 24.09 3.14 -12.86
N ARG A 51 23.40 2.53 -13.83
CA ARG A 51 22.62 1.31 -13.61
C ARG A 51 23.46 0.13 -13.13
N ASP A 52 24.63 -0.05 -13.72
CA ASP A 52 25.51 -1.18 -13.42
C ASP A 52 26.17 -1.07 -12.02
N HIS A 53 26.34 0.17 -11.51
CA HIS A 53 27.06 0.42 -10.25
C HIS A 53 26.18 0.92 -9.10
N ALA A 54 24.96 1.42 -9.39
CA ALA A 54 24.08 1.93 -8.35
C ALA A 54 23.69 0.86 -7.34
N ASN A 55 24.01 1.12 -6.09
CA ASN A 55 23.67 0.26 -4.97
C ASN A 55 23.46 1.11 -3.71
N PHE A 56 22.97 0.50 -2.63
CA PHE A 56 22.79 1.11 -1.32
C PHE A 56 22.83 0.06 -0.22
N THR A 57 22.99 0.51 1.02
CA THR A 57 22.68 -0.29 2.21
C THR A 57 21.81 0.53 3.16
N VAL A 58 20.78 -0.09 3.74
CA VAL A 58 19.84 0.59 4.65
C VAL A 58 20.59 1.19 5.84
N ASP A 59 21.58 0.48 6.39
CA ASP A 59 22.36 0.95 7.54
C ASP A 59 23.13 2.22 7.18
N ARG A 60 23.79 2.24 6.00
CA ARG A 60 24.57 3.42 5.56
C ARG A 60 23.68 4.61 5.28
N VAL A 61 22.53 4.41 4.65
CA VAL A 61 21.53 5.47 4.45
C VAL A 61 21.10 6.05 5.81
N SER A 62 20.83 5.20 6.80
CA SER A 62 20.44 5.64 8.14
C SER A 62 21.55 6.43 8.86
N GLU A 63 22.82 6.02 8.71
CA GLU A 63 23.97 6.76 9.23
C GLU A 63 24.08 8.19 8.64
N ILE A 64 23.88 8.29 7.32
CA ILE A 64 23.94 9.59 6.62
C ILE A 64 22.72 10.44 7.02
N GLU A 65 21.55 9.85 7.09
CA GLU A 65 20.31 10.54 7.48
C GLU A 65 20.39 11.13 8.89
N ALA A 66 21.04 10.43 9.83
CA ALA A 66 21.26 10.93 11.19
C ALA A 66 22.04 12.27 11.23
N VAL A 67 22.80 12.60 10.18
CA VAL A 67 23.53 13.84 10.03
C VAL A 67 22.78 14.85 9.16
N THR A 68 22.25 14.39 8.02
CA THR A 68 21.60 15.27 7.02
C THR A 68 20.18 15.66 7.39
N ASN A 69 19.50 14.86 8.25
CA ASN A 69 18.08 14.97 8.57
C ASN A 69 17.16 14.98 7.32
N HIS A 70 17.58 14.28 6.26
CA HIS A 70 16.83 14.21 5.01
C HIS A 70 17.04 12.84 4.35
N ASP A 71 15.99 12.04 4.31
CA ASP A 71 16.01 10.65 3.83
C ASP A 71 16.43 10.51 2.36
N VAL A 72 15.88 11.34 1.46
CA VAL A 72 16.24 11.28 0.03
C VAL A 72 17.69 11.68 -0.19
N ILE A 73 18.18 12.76 0.45
CA ILE A 73 19.59 13.17 0.34
C ILE A 73 20.49 12.06 0.85
N ALA A 74 20.14 11.43 1.98
CA ALA A 74 20.92 10.33 2.54
C ALA A 74 21.00 9.14 1.58
N PHE A 75 19.87 8.75 0.99
CA PHE A 75 19.81 7.69 0.01
C PHE A 75 20.65 8.00 -1.24
N LEU A 76 20.51 9.19 -1.82
CA LEU A 76 21.25 9.62 -3.01
C LEU A 76 22.76 9.70 -2.73
N THR A 77 23.14 10.16 -1.54
CA THR A 77 24.55 10.20 -1.12
C THR A 77 25.14 8.80 -1.04
N ASN A 78 24.44 7.84 -0.41
CA ASN A 78 24.94 6.47 -0.36
C ASN A 78 24.98 5.83 -1.75
N MET A 79 24.00 6.09 -2.60
CA MET A 79 24.01 5.58 -3.98
C MET A 79 25.19 6.15 -4.78
N ALA A 80 25.52 7.43 -4.60
CA ALA A 80 26.68 8.07 -5.21
C ALA A 80 28.01 7.45 -4.74
N GLU A 81 28.13 7.05 -3.45
CA GLU A 81 29.31 6.34 -2.94
C GLU A 81 29.62 5.06 -3.75
N TYR A 82 28.59 4.34 -4.21
CA TYR A 82 28.74 3.16 -5.05
C TYR A 82 29.01 3.51 -6.52
N ILE A 83 28.26 4.44 -7.09
CA ILE A 83 28.40 4.82 -8.52
C ILE A 83 29.80 5.36 -8.82
N ASP A 84 30.34 6.13 -7.89
CA ASP A 84 31.62 6.84 -8.07
C ASP A 84 32.83 6.07 -7.51
N ALA A 85 32.65 4.89 -6.93
CA ALA A 85 33.71 4.15 -6.22
C ALA A 85 34.96 3.89 -7.07
N ASP A 86 34.80 3.62 -8.36
CA ASP A 86 35.86 3.29 -9.29
C ASP A 86 36.27 4.48 -10.20
N ILE A 87 35.73 5.68 -9.93
CA ILE A 87 36.06 6.89 -10.71
C ILE A 87 37.30 7.56 -10.12
N PRO A 88 38.39 7.78 -10.91
CA PRO A 88 39.58 8.43 -10.45
C PRO A 88 39.35 9.85 -9.92
N GLU A 89 40.18 10.27 -8.98
CA GLU A 89 40.14 11.64 -8.45
C GLU A 89 40.43 12.66 -9.56
N GLY A 90 39.56 13.65 -9.70
CA GLY A 90 39.65 14.69 -10.73
C GLY A 90 38.90 14.40 -12.03
N GLU A 91 38.35 13.21 -12.18
CA GLU A 91 37.42 12.90 -13.28
C GLU A 91 35.97 13.28 -12.93
N GLU A 92 35.17 13.48 -13.99
CA GLU A 92 33.75 13.81 -13.82
C GLU A 92 32.97 12.58 -13.29
N LYS A 93 32.22 12.80 -12.21
CA LYS A 93 31.47 11.74 -11.51
C LYS A 93 30.11 11.49 -12.16
N PRO A 94 29.80 10.25 -12.59
CA PRO A 94 28.50 9.91 -13.17
C PRO A 94 27.33 10.16 -12.23
N SER A 95 27.53 10.05 -10.92
CA SER A 95 26.48 10.30 -9.91
C SER A 95 25.87 11.70 -9.99
N ARG A 96 26.53 12.67 -10.62
CA ARG A 96 25.99 14.03 -10.86
C ARG A 96 24.67 14.05 -11.64
N TRP A 97 24.38 13.00 -12.40
CA TRP A 97 23.17 12.88 -13.19
C TRP A 97 21.99 12.30 -12.42
N VAL A 98 22.26 11.66 -11.30
CA VAL A 98 21.22 11.12 -10.42
C VAL A 98 20.44 12.28 -9.81
N HIS A 99 19.11 12.15 -9.78
CA HIS A 99 18.18 13.17 -9.28
C HIS A 99 18.19 14.49 -10.06
N TYR A 100 18.77 14.52 -11.26
CA TYR A 100 18.88 15.74 -12.05
C TYR A 100 17.49 16.27 -12.46
N GLY A 101 17.20 17.52 -12.06
CA GLY A 101 15.93 18.18 -12.34
C GLY A 101 14.75 17.70 -11.50
N MET A 102 14.92 16.70 -10.65
CA MET A 102 13.91 16.14 -9.78
C MET A 102 13.87 16.82 -8.42
N THR A 103 12.78 16.56 -7.69
CA THR A 103 12.66 16.91 -6.27
C THR A 103 12.35 15.65 -5.44
N SER A 104 12.54 15.72 -4.13
CA SER A 104 12.30 14.58 -3.24
C SER A 104 10.89 13.99 -3.35
N SER A 105 9.88 14.81 -3.65
CA SER A 105 8.50 14.32 -3.81
C SER A 105 8.29 13.56 -5.12
N ASP A 106 8.99 13.91 -6.20
CA ASP A 106 8.95 13.13 -7.46
C ASP A 106 9.33 11.67 -7.18
N LEU A 107 10.38 11.48 -6.38
CA LEU A 107 10.83 10.15 -5.97
C LEU A 107 9.89 9.52 -4.93
N GLY A 108 9.60 10.26 -3.86
CA GLY A 108 8.85 9.75 -2.71
C GLY A 108 7.41 9.39 -3.03
N ASP A 109 6.68 10.27 -3.70
CA ASP A 109 5.27 10.06 -4.02
C ASP A 109 5.08 9.00 -5.11
N THR A 110 5.92 9.00 -6.15
CA THR A 110 5.87 7.97 -7.21
C THR A 110 6.17 6.58 -6.62
N ALA A 111 7.15 6.48 -5.74
CA ALA A 111 7.46 5.23 -5.04
C ALA A 111 6.33 4.78 -4.12
N LEU A 112 5.72 5.70 -3.36
CA LEU A 112 4.59 5.39 -2.48
C LEU A 112 3.39 4.90 -3.28
N SER A 113 3.07 5.54 -4.40
CA SER A 113 2.04 5.08 -5.33
C SER A 113 2.29 3.65 -5.80
N TYR A 114 3.53 3.32 -6.16
CA TYR A 114 3.90 1.97 -6.55
C TYR A 114 3.75 0.96 -5.39
N GLN A 115 4.19 1.30 -4.18
CA GLN A 115 3.99 0.46 -2.99
C GLN A 115 2.49 0.24 -2.67
N ILE A 116 1.67 1.27 -2.79
CA ILE A 116 0.22 1.17 -2.61
C ILE A 116 -0.39 0.20 -3.63
N THR A 117 0.03 0.25 -4.90
CA THR A 117 -0.46 -0.71 -5.91
C THR A 117 -0.07 -2.14 -5.58
N GLN A 118 1.18 -2.38 -5.15
CA GLN A 118 1.63 -3.71 -4.71
C GLN A 118 0.79 -4.23 -3.52
N ALA A 119 0.51 -3.37 -2.54
CA ALA A 119 -0.31 -3.73 -1.38
C ALA A 119 -1.77 -4.03 -1.77
N LEU A 120 -2.35 -3.19 -2.62
CA LEU A 120 -3.72 -3.38 -3.11
C LEU A 120 -3.86 -4.65 -3.95
N ASP A 121 -2.84 -5.07 -4.71
CA ASP A 121 -2.85 -6.33 -5.46
C ASP A 121 -2.98 -7.54 -4.52
N ILE A 122 -2.29 -7.54 -3.38
CA ILE A 122 -2.43 -8.58 -2.35
C ILE A 122 -3.83 -8.57 -1.76
N ILE A 123 -4.33 -7.39 -1.39
CA ILE A 123 -5.67 -7.24 -0.78
C ILE A 123 -6.77 -7.65 -1.75
N LEU A 124 -6.68 -7.27 -3.02
CA LEU A 124 -7.63 -7.66 -4.07
C LEU A 124 -7.67 -9.18 -4.27
N ALA A 125 -6.50 -9.83 -4.29
CA ALA A 125 -6.42 -11.29 -4.37
C ALA A 125 -7.10 -11.97 -3.16
N ASP A 126 -6.86 -11.46 -1.95
CA ASP A 126 -7.46 -11.99 -0.73
C ASP A 126 -8.99 -11.77 -0.69
N VAL A 127 -9.48 -10.59 -1.06
CA VAL A 127 -10.92 -10.27 -1.11
C VAL A 127 -11.63 -11.14 -2.14
N LYS A 128 -11.03 -11.33 -3.31
CA LYS A 128 -11.54 -12.23 -4.34
C LYS A 128 -11.63 -13.67 -3.85
N GLN A 129 -10.55 -14.18 -3.23
CA GLN A 129 -10.52 -15.54 -2.69
C GLN A 129 -11.58 -15.75 -1.60
N LEU A 130 -11.76 -14.77 -0.72
CA LEU A 130 -12.81 -14.82 0.31
C LEU A 130 -14.21 -14.79 -0.33
N GLY A 131 -14.43 -13.96 -1.35
CA GLY A 131 -15.66 -13.88 -2.11
C GLY A 131 -16.04 -15.21 -2.75
N GLU A 132 -15.09 -15.88 -3.43
CA GLU A 132 -15.31 -17.21 -4.01
C GLU A 132 -15.54 -18.28 -2.94
N THR A 133 -14.89 -18.15 -1.79
CA THR A 133 -15.16 -19.06 -0.65
C THR A 133 -16.58 -18.87 -0.12
N CYS A 134 -17.03 -17.65 0.07
CA CYS A 134 -18.41 -17.37 0.47
C CYS A 134 -19.42 -17.87 -0.57
N LYS A 135 -19.15 -17.66 -1.85
CA LYS A 135 -19.99 -18.16 -2.94
C LYS A 135 -20.11 -19.69 -2.91
N ARG A 136 -18.99 -20.40 -2.78
CA ARG A 136 -18.99 -21.87 -2.66
C ARG A 136 -19.80 -22.35 -1.45
N ARG A 137 -19.62 -21.69 -0.29
CA ARG A 137 -20.39 -22.01 0.92
C ARG A 137 -21.89 -21.70 0.78
N ALA A 138 -22.24 -20.66 0.01
CA ALA A 138 -23.64 -20.34 -0.27
C ALA A 138 -24.35 -21.52 -0.97
N PHE A 139 -23.72 -22.14 -1.97
CA PHE A 139 -24.26 -23.31 -2.64
C PHE A 139 -24.19 -24.58 -1.78
N GLU A 140 -23.16 -24.78 -0.99
CA GLU A 140 -23.04 -25.92 -0.08
C GLU A 140 -24.17 -25.95 0.95
N PHE A 141 -24.61 -24.80 1.43
CA PHE A 141 -25.67 -24.68 2.45
C PHE A 141 -27.03 -24.17 1.88
N GLN A 142 -27.23 -24.31 0.58
CA GLN A 142 -28.46 -23.81 -0.07
C GLN A 142 -29.76 -24.49 0.44
N ASP A 143 -29.65 -25.72 0.94
CA ASP A 143 -30.76 -26.49 1.46
C ASP A 143 -30.75 -26.63 3.00
N THR A 144 -29.78 -26.00 3.67
CA THR A 144 -29.65 -26.05 5.12
C THR A 144 -30.56 -24.99 5.77
N LEU A 145 -31.59 -25.43 6.41
CA LEU A 145 -32.53 -24.53 7.11
C LEU A 145 -31.93 -23.90 8.34
N CYS A 146 -32.17 -22.63 8.54
CA CYS A 146 -31.88 -21.90 9.76
C CYS A 146 -32.97 -20.87 10.04
N VAL A 147 -32.91 -20.23 11.23
CA VAL A 147 -33.82 -19.14 11.55
C VAL A 147 -33.20 -17.78 11.18
N GLY A 148 -33.98 -16.98 10.45
CA GLY A 148 -33.65 -15.55 10.28
C GLY A 148 -33.98 -14.79 11.57
N ARG A 149 -33.06 -13.87 11.96
CA ARG A 149 -33.23 -13.00 13.15
C ARG A 149 -33.27 -11.55 12.75
N THR A 150 -34.26 -10.82 13.24
CA THR A 150 -34.32 -9.36 13.19
C THR A 150 -34.37 -8.84 14.63
N HIS A 151 -33.63 -7.82 14.95
CA HIS A 151 -33.47 -7.30 16.31
C HIS A 151 -33.01 -8.35 17.35
N GLY A 152 -32.32 -9.43 16.90
CA GLY A 152 -31.95 -10.57 17.74
C GLY A 152 -33.08 -11.56 18.01
N ILE A 153 -34.32 -11.32 17.51
CA ILE A 153 -35.48 -12.14 17.73
C ILE A 153 -35.72 -13.06 16.51
N HIS A 154 -36.17 -14.27 16.73
CA HIS A 154 -36.55 -15.21 15.68
C HIS A 154 -37.68 -14.62 14.83
N ALA A 155 -37.46 -14.55 13.52
CA ALA A 155 -38.41 -14.05 12.55
C ALA A 155 -38.91 -15.20 11.68
N GLU A 156 -38.33 -15.43 10.51
CA GLU A 156 -38.79 -16.42 9.54
C GLU A 156 -37.72 -17.49 9.28
N PRO A 157 -38.09 -18.69 8.87
CA PRO A 157 -37.16 -19.68 8.33
C PRO A 157 -36.46 -19.15 7.08
N MET A 158 -35.18 -19.43 6.97
CA MET A 158 -34.35 -19.14 5.80
C MET A 158 -33.36 -20.26 5.56
N VAL A 159 -32.66 -20.25 4.43
CA VAL A 159 -31.54 -21.16 4.22
C VAL A 159 -30.23 -20.51 4.62
N PHE A 160 -29.35 -21.29 5.26
CA PHE A 160 -28.05 -20.80 5.81
C PHE A 160 -27.16 -20.28 4.70
N GLY A 161 -27.22 -20.85 3.49
CA GLY A 161 -26.50 -20.39 2.31
C GLY A 161 -26.76 -18.93 1.94
N MET A 162 -27.92 -18.36 2.26
CA MET A 162 -28.21 -16.94 2.01
C MET A 162 -27.30 -15.99 2.77
N LYS A 163 -26.84 -16.35 3.97
CA LYS A 163 -25.87 -15.55 4.73
C LYS A 163 -24.56 -15.42 3.94
N PHE A 164 -24.02 -16.53 3.46
CA PHE A 164 -22.83 -16.55 2.63
C PHE A 164 -23.01 -15.85 1.28
N GLY A 165 -24.17 -16.01 0.64
CA GLY A 165 -24.53 -15.30 -0.58
C GLY A 165 -24.52 -13.78 -0.41
N SER A 166 -25.07 -13.28 0.69
CA SER A 166 -25.03 -11.86 1.05
C SER A 166 -23.59 -11.37 1.24
N TRP A 167 -22.75 -12.16 1.93
CA TRP A 167 -21.33 -11.83 2.12
C TRP A 167 -20.56 -11.83 0.80
N ALA A 168 -20.79 -12.81 -0.07
CA ALA A 168 -20.16 -12.87 -1.39
C ALA A 168 -20.45 -11.61 -2.23
N TRP A 169 -21.70 -11.14 -2.23
CA TRP A 169 -22.08 -9.89 -2.91
C TRP A 169 -21.49 -8.64 -2.26
N ALA A 170 -21.36 -8.61 -0.94
CA ALA A 170 -20.69 -7.51 -0.24
C ALA A 170 -19.20 -7.44 -0.58
N LEU A 171 -18.53 -8.61 -0.64
CA LEU A 171 -17.12 -8.72 -1.05
C LEU A 171 -16.92 -8.38 -2.52
N LYS A 172 -17.87 -8.73 -3.41
CA LYS A 172 -17.81 -8.29 -4.82
C LYS A 172 -17.87 -6.77 -4.97
N ARG A 173 -18.70 -6.09 -4.18
CA ARG A 173 -18.70 -4.62 -4.15
C ARG A 173 -17.43 -4.03 -3.56
N ALA A 174 -16.81 -4.71 -2.56
CA ALA A 174 -15.52 -4.31 -2.01
C ALA A 174 -14.40 -4.45 -3.06
N GLU A 175 -14.35 -5.56 -3.78
CA GLU A 175 -13.42 -5.79 -4.90
C GLU A 175 -13.48 -4.65 -5.92
N THR A 176 -14.70 -4.27 -6.35
CA THR A 176 -14.89 -3.17 -7.33
C THR A 176 -14.33 -1.84 -6.80
N ARG A 177 -14.59 -1.49 -5.52
CA ARG A 177 -14.07 -0.24 -4.93
C ARG A 177 -12.56 -0.25 -4.80
N LEU A 178 -11.98 -1.37 -4.39
CA LEU A 178 -10.53 -1.51 -4.27
C LEU A 178 -9.86 -1.47 -5.64
N GLN A 179 -10.47 -2.03 -6.69
CA GLN A 179 -9.98 -1.92 -8.05
C GLN A 179 -9.92 -0.45 -8.51
N GLN A 180 -10.99 0.30 -8.30
CA GLN A 180 -11.03 1.73 -8.62
C GLN A 180 -10.00 2.53 -7.81
N ALA A 181 -9.84 2.21 -6.53
CA ALA A 181 -8.83 2.84 -5.68
C ALA A 181 -7.40 2.55 -6.17
N ARG A 182 -7.15 1.30 -6.61
CA ARG A 182 -5.87 0.91 -7.19
C ARG A 182 -5.55 1.69 -8.48
N GLU A 183 -6.55 1.84 -9.36
CA GLU A 183 -6.39 2.60 -10.61
C GLU A 183 -6.04 4.07 -10.32
N VAL A 184 -6.71 4.68 -9.35
CA VAL A 184 -6.43 6.07 -8.94
C VAL A 184 -5.07 6.20 -8.26
N ALA A 185 -4.66 5.22 -7.45
CA ALA A 185 -3.35 5.22 -6.78
C ALA A 185 -2.19 4.96 -7.73
N ALA A 186 -2.41 4.27 -8.85
CA ALA A 186 -1.38 3.95 -9.84
C ALA A 186 -0.97 5.17 -10.66
N THR A 187 -0.58 6.26 -10.00
CA THR A 187 -0.21 7.54 -10.60
C THR A 187 1.18 7.93 -10.10
N GLY A 188 2.05 8.38 -11.01
CA GLY A 188 3.36 8.93 -10.69
C GLY A 188 3.49 10.38 -11.17
N ALA A 189 4.41 11.12 -10.57
CA ALA A 189 4.76 12.47 -11.00
C ALA A 189 6.27 12.69 -10.90
N ILE A 190 6.87 13.18 -11.98
CA ILE A 190 8.27 13.64 -12.03
C ILE A 190 8.28 14.98 -12.75
N SER A 191 7.86 16.01 -12.03
CA SER A 191 7.52 17.33 -12.59
C SER A 191 8.35 18.48 -12.01
N GLY A 192 9.27 18.15 -11.08
CA GLY A 192 10.16 19.11 -10.44
C GLY A 192 9.55 19.84 -9.25
N ALA A 193 10.25 20.85 -8.78
CA ALA A 193 10.02 21.48 -7.48
C ALA A 193 8.60 22.03 -7.23
N VAL A 194 7.86 22.38 -8.27
CA VAL A 194 6.49 22.93 -8.15
C VAL A 194 5.56 22.44 -9.28
N GLY A 195 5.90 21.35 -9.95
CA GLY A 195 5.08 20.75 -10.99
C GLY A 195 5.14 21.45 -12.37
N THR A 196 6.17 22.27 -12.61
CA THR A 196 6.25 23.11 -13.85
C THR A 196 7.22 22.57 -14.90
N TYR A 197 7.89 21.48 -14.64
CA TYR A 197 8.93 20.89 -15.51
C TYR A 197 10.05 21.87 -15.89
N SER A 198 10.36 22.82 -15.01
CA SER A 198 11.35 23.87 -15.31
C SER A 198 12.78 23.34 -15.54
N SER A 199 13.10 22.20 -14.99
CA SER A 199 14.44 21.60 -15.04
C SER A 199 14.46 20.15 -15.52
N ILE A 200 13.32 19.60 -15.93
CA ILE A 200 13.18 18.21 -16.38
C ILE A 200 12.15 18.16 -17.52
N ASP A 201 12.40 17.33 -18.52
CA ASP A 201 11.46 17.19 -19.63
C ASP A 201 10.29 16.27 -19.24
N PRO A 202 9.03 16.55 -19.61
CA PRO A 202 7.88 15.68 -19.35
C PRO A 202 8.04 14.24 -19.87
N PHE A 203 8.90 14.01 -20.84
CA PHE A 203 9.22 12.66 -21.32
C PHE A 203 9.80 11.78 -20.22
N VAL A 204 10.57 12.35 -19.28
CA VAL A 204 11.16 11.58 -18.17
C VAL A 204 10.05 11.00 -17.28
N GLU A 205 9.03 11.80 -16.96
CA GLU A 205 7.87 11.33 -16.22
C GLU A 205 7.13 10.23 -16.95
N GLN A 206 6.85 10.43 -18.23
CA GLN A 206 6.18 9.43 -19.06
C GLN A 206 6.96 8.11 -19.09
N TYR A 207 8.27 8.19 -19.32
CA TYR A 207 9.16 7.03 -19.40
C TYR A 207 9.17 6.24 -18.10
N VAL A 208 9.39 6.93 -16.97
CA VAL A 208 9.43 6.29 -15.64
C VAL A 208 8.09 5.66 -15.30
N CYS A 209 7.00 6.40 -15.46
CA CYS A 209 5.66 5.89 -15.17
C CYS A 209 5.32 4.66 -16.03
N GLU A 210 5.60 4.68 -17.32
CA GLU A 210 5.36 3.54 -18.21
C GLU A 210 6.14 2.29 -17.75
N LYS A 211 7.42 2.44 -17.43
CA LYS A 211 8.27 1.33 -16.95
C LYS A 211 7.84 0.79 -15.60
N MET A 212 7.32 1.66 -14.74
CA MET A 212 6.80 1.30 -13.42
C MET A 212 5.35 0.78 -13.44
N GLY A 213 4.67 0.84 -14.58
CA GLY A 213 3.24 0.48 -14.68
C GLY A 213 2.32 1.47 -13.97
N LEU A 214 2.73 2.73 -13.92
CA LEU A 214 1.98 3.86 -13.40
C LEU A 214 1.46 4.74 -14.55
N THR A 215 0.49 5.60 -14.26
CA THR A 215 0.01 6.63 -15.18
C THR A 215 0.62 7.97 -14.77
N PRO A 216 1.19 8.76 -15.70
CA PRO A 216 1.62 10.12 -15.39
C PRO A 216 0.47 10.97 -14.88
N ASP A 217 0.71 11.79 -13.85
CA ASP A 217 -0.29 12.75 -13.38
C ASP A 217 -0.45 13.86 -14.43
N PRO A 218 -1.66 14.10 -14.93
CA PRO A 218 -1.88 15.16 -15.93
C PRO A 218 -1.51 16.57 -15.42
N LEU A 219 -1.55 16.80 -14.12
CA LEU A 219 -1.15 18.05 -13.50
C LEU A 219 -0.91 17.86 -12.00
N SER A 220 0.34 17.80 -11.60
CA SER A 220 0.76 17.81 -10.20
C SER A 220 1.24 19.20 -9.75
N THR A 221 1.43 19.37 -8.44
CA THR A 221 2.21 20.45 -7.85
C THR A 221 3.63 19.95 -7.54
N GLN A 222 4.20 20.23 -6.39
CA GLN A 222 5.39 19.49 -5.94
C GLN A 222 5.05 18.06 -5.55
N VAL A 223 3.79 17.78 -5.22
CA VAL A 223 3.29 16.50 -4.74
C VAL A 223 2.12 16.01 -5.59
N LEU A 224 1.88 14.72 -5.57
CA LEU A 224 0.62 14.15 -6.05
C LEU A 224 -0.54 14.63 -5.16
N ALA A 225 -1.70 14.87 -5.77
CA ALA A 225 -2.89 15.28 -5.02
C ALA A 225 -3.32 14.17 -4.04
N ARG A 226 -3.48 14.53 -2.76
CA ARG A 226 -3.74 13.59 -1.64
C ARG A 226 -5.14 13.00 -1.64
N ASP A 227 -6.07 13.53 -2.42
CA ASP A 227 -7.39 12.91 -2.64
C ASP A 227 -7.28 11.47 -3.19
N ARG A 228 -6.21 11.14 -3.93
CA ARG A 228 -5.89 9.79 -4.40
C ARG A 228 -5.63 8.84 -3.22
N HIS A 229 -4.78 9.24 -2.27
CA HIS A 229 -4.49 8.48 -1.06
C HIS A 229 -5.72 8.39 -0.15
N ALA A 230 -6.46 9.49 0.01
CA ALA A 230 -7.73 9.51 0.74
C ALA A 230 -8.74 8.52 0.17
N GLN A 231 -8.87 8.44 -1.16
CA GLN A 231 -9.74 7.46 -1.81
C GLN A 231 -9.32 6.01 -1.51
N VAL A 232 -8.02 5.71 -1.52
CA VAL A 232 -7.50 4.39 -1.14
C VAL A 232 -7.87 4.07 0.30
N MET A 233 -7.58 4.97 1.23
CA MET A 233 -7.83 4.77 2.67
C MET A 233 -9.33 4.64 2.97
N CYS A 234 -10.18 5.40 2.29
CA CYS A 234 -11.63 5.26 2.38
C CYS A 234 -12.14 3.93 1.80
N ALA A 235 -11.59 3.48 0.68
CA ALA A 235 -11.94 2.17 0.10
C ALA A 235 -11.53 1.02 1.04
N LEU A 236 -10.35 1.10 1.65
CA LEU A 236 -9.90 0.15 2.67
C LEU A 236 -10.80 0.18 3.91
N ALA A 237 -11.23 1.35 4.38
CA ALA A 237 -12.12 1.49 5.51
C ALA A 237 -13.50 0.85 5.25
N VAL A 238 -14.07 1.05 4.06
CA VAL A 238 -15.33 0.40 3.66
C VAL A 238 -15.15 -1.11 3.54
N CYS A 239 -14.03 -1.59 2.99
CA CYS A 239 -13.71 -3.01 2.93
C CYS A 239 -13.58 -3.60 4.34
N ALA A 240 -12.82 -2.95 5.24
CA ALA A 240 -12.68 -3.35 6.63
C ALA A 240 -14.01 -3.40 7.37
N SER A 241 -14.93 -2.46 7.11
CA SER A 241 -16.29 -2.47 7.66
C SER A 241 -17.12 -3.66 7.16
N THR A 242 -16.92 -4.06 5.91
CA THR A 242 -17.55 -5.28 5.36
C THR A 242 -17.02 -6.53 6.06
N LEU A 243 -15.71 -6.64 6.23
CA LEU A 243 -15.07 -7.75 6.95
C LEU A 243 -15.48 -7.79 8.42
N GLU A 244 -15.58 -6.63 9.08
CA GLU A 244 -16.09 -6.50 10.46
C GLU A 244 -17.54 -7.00 10.56
N SER A 245 -18.41 -6.66 9.61
CA SER A 245 -19.80 -7.12 9.59
C SER A 245 -19.90 -8.64 9.49
N ILE A 246 -19.08 -9.26 8.63
CA ILE A 246 -18.99 -10.72 8.49
C ILE A 246 -18.49 -11.35 9.81
N ALA A 247 -17.39 -10.83 10.34
CA ALA A 247 -16.79 -11.32 11.59
C ALA A 247 -17.73 -11.17 12.79
N LEU A 248 -18.48 -10.07 12.86
CA LEU A 248 -19.50 -9.88 13.89
C LEU A 248 -20.60 -10.94 13.83
N GLN A 249 -21.10 -11.27 12.63
CA GLN A 249 -22.08 -12.34 12.46
C GLN A 249 -21.52 -13.71 12.87
N VAL A 250 -20.26 -14.01 12.55
CA VAL A 250 -19.61 -15.26 13.02
C VAL A 250 -19.54 -15.30 14.54
N ARG A 251 -19.20 -14.19 15.19
CA ARG A 251 -19.19 -14.10 16.67
C ARG A 251 -20.56 -14.35 17.27
N LEU A 252 -21.60 -13.73 16.73
CA LEU A 252 -22.98 -13.93 17.20
C LEU A 252 -23.45 -15.38 17.00
N MET A 253 -23.11 -16.01 15.87
CA MET A 253 -23.45 -17.41 15.63
C MET A 253 -22.69 -18.39 16.54
N GLN A 254 -21.56 -17.98 17.12
CA GLN A 254 -20.77 -18.79 18.07
C GLN A 254 -21.20 -18.58 19.54
N GLU A 255 -22.13 -17.70 19.85
CA GLU A 255 -22.64 -17.53 21.21
C GLU A 255 -23.18 -18.86 21.78
N SER A 256 -23.02 -19.06 23.09
CA SER A 256 -23.34 -20.33 23.78
C SER A 256 -24.79 -20.77 23.59
N ASP A 257 -25.72 -19.84 23.42
CA ASP A 257 -27.14 -20.11 23.24
C ASP A 257 -27.55 -20.19 21.77
N VAL A 258 -26.63 -19.95 20.80
CA VAL A 258 -26.88 -19.98 19.36
C VAL A 258 -26.21 -21.18 18.68
N ILE A 259 -24.91 -21.31 18.79
CA ILE A 259 -24.05 -22.42 18.28
C ILE A 259 -24.40 -22.83 16.84
N GLU A 260 -24.59 -21.86 15.92
CA GLU A 260 -24.81 -22.09 14.49
C GLU A 260 -23.50 -22.14 13.68
N ALA A 261 -22.42 -21.59 14.24
CA ALA A 261 -21.07 -21.64 13.66
C ALA A 261 -20.01 -21.65 14.76
N GLU A 262 -18.85 -22.18 14.46
CA GLU A 262 -17.70 -22.21 15.38
C GLU A 262 -16.42 -21.99 14.59
N GLU A 263 -15.49 -21.16 15.11
CA GLU A 263 -14.15 -21.07 14.55
C GLU A 263 -13.38 -22.38 14.72
N PRO A 264 -12.58 -22.78 13.72
CA PRO A 264 -11.76 -23.98 13.83
C PRO A 264 -10.75 -23.85 14.96
N PHE A 265 -10.67 -24.88 15.79
CA PHE A 265 -9.73 -24.99 16.89
C PHE A 265 -8.58 -25.94 16.52
N LYS A 266 -7.34 -25.46 16.55
CA LYS A 266 -6.17 -26.28 16.22
C LYS A 266 -5.83 -27.22 17.37
N ALA A 267 -5.27 -28.39 17.06
CA ALA A 267 -4.74 -29.30 18.09
C ALA A 267 -3.72 -28.57 18.98
N GLY A 268 -3.90 -28.66 20.28
CA GLY A 268 -3.06 -27.96 21.26
C GLY A 268 -3.40 -26.50 21.52
N GLN A 269 -4.32 -25.89 20.76
CA GLN A 269 -4.79 -24.53 21.03
C GLN A 269 -5.58 -24.50 22.35
N LYS A 270 -5.36 -23.42 23.14
CA LYS A 270 -6.12 -23.17 24.38
C LYS A 270 -6.94 -21.91 24.20
N GLY A 271 -8.24 -21.99 24.51
CA GLY A 271 -9.16 -20.86 24.38
C GLY A 271 -9.22 -19.97 25.62
N SER A 272 -8.80 -20.50 26.79
CA SER A 272 -8.83 -19.79 28.06
C SER A 272 -7.74 -20.31 28.96
N SER A 273 -7.20 -19.43 29.81
CA SER A 273 -6.25 -19.80 30.87
C SER A 273 -6.93 -20.48 32.06
N ALA A 274 -8.23 -20.22 32.27
CA ALA A 274 -8.99 -20.72 33.41
C ALA A 274 -9.94 -21.87 33.07
N MET A 275 -10.44 -21.93 31.82
CA MET A 275 -11.49 -22.88 31.39
C MET A 275 -11.04 -23.64 30.14
N PRO A 276 -10.55 -24.89 30.24
CA PRO A 276 -9.97 -25.65 29.13
C PRO A 276 -10.95 -25.89 27.94
N HIS A 277 -12.24 -25.98 28.24
CA HIS A 277 -13.31 -26.26 27.27
C HIS A 277 -13.77 -25.02 26.51
N LYS A 278 -13.38 -23.80 26.94
CA LYS A 278 -13.87 -22.55 26.35
C LYS A 278 -13.21 -22.29 24.99
N ARG A 279 -14.04 -22.18 23.96
CA ARG A 279 -13.62 -21.88 22.59
C ARG A 279 -14.12 -20.48 22.21
N ASN A 280 -13.20 -19.52 22.19
CA ASN A 280 -13.51 -18.13 21.88
C ASN A 280 -13.36 -17.85 20.37
N PRO A 281 -14.18 -16.99 19.76
CA PRO A 281 -14.04 -16.57 18.35
C PRO A 281 -12.94 -15.50 18.21
N ILE A 282 -11.70 -15.87 18.55
CA ILE A 282 -10.57 -14.92 18.66
C ILE A 282 -10.22 -14.28 17.33
N THR A 283 -10.35 -15.03 16.23
CA THR A 283 -10.04 -14.50 14.88
C THR A 283 -11.05 -13.44 14.50
N ALA A 284 -12.33 -13.71 14.66
CA ALA A 284 -13.39 -12.75 14.36
C ALA A 284 -13.35 -11.53 15.30
N GLU A 285 -13.00 -11.72 16.58
CA GLU A 285 -12.78 -10.61 17.51
C GLU A 285 -11.62 -9.70 17.07
N ARG A 286 -10.52 -10.27 16.60
CA ARG A 286 -9.37 -9.51 16.06
C ARG A 286 -9.74 -8.74 14.81
N VAL A 287 -10.47 -9.35 13.87
CA VAL A 287 -10.96 -8.66 12.67
C VAL A 287 -11.79 -7.44 13.06
N CYS A 288 -12.75 -7.59 13.97
CA CYS A 288 -13.54 -6.47 14.48
C CYS A 288 -12.69 -5.39 15.17
N GLY A 289 -11.66 -5.79 15.92
CA GLY A 289 -10.75 -4.86 16.58
C GLY A 289 -9.88 -4.07 15.59
N LEU A 290 -9.25 -4.77 14.64
CA LEU A 290 -8.36 -4.16 13.64
C LEU A 290 -9.12 -3.27 12.65
N ALA A 291 -10.35 -3.61 12.29
CA ALA A 291 -11.19 -2.77 11.44
C ALA A 291 -11.38 -1.35 12.00
N ARG A 292 -11.34 -1.17 13.32
CA ARG A 292 -11.42 0.16 13.96
C ARG A 292 -10.22 1.02 13.60
N ILE A 293 -9.02 0.43 13.56
CA ILE A 293 -7.78 1.13 13.22
C ILE A 293 -7.81 1.58 11.75
N VAL A 294 -8.17 0.66 10.85
CA VAL A 294 -8.27 1.00 9.42
C VAL A 294 -9.30 2.12 9.18
N LYS A 295 -10.46 2.06 9.85
CA LYS A 295 -11.48 3.12 9.75
C LYS A 295 -11.00 4.47 10.31
N ALA A 296 -10.27 4.45 11.43
CA ALA A 296 -9.73 5.67 12.04
C ALA A 296 -8.67 6.32 11.13
N ASN A 297 -7.81 5.53 10.50
CA ASN A 297 -6.77 6.03 9.60
C ASN A 297 -7.33 6.66 8.32
N ALA A 298 -8.52 6.28 7.87
CA ALA A 298 -9.17 6.93 6.73
C ALA A 298 -9.44 8.42 6.97
N GLN A 299 -9.67 8.83 8.23
CA GLN A 299 -9.81 10.24 8.59
C GLN A 299 -8.51 11.01 8.35
N VAL A 300 -7.36 10.41 8.65
CA VAL A 300 -6.04 11.01 8.38
C VAL A 300 -5.88 11.31 6.89
N GLY A 301 -6.20 10.32 6.03
CA GLY A 301 -6.14 10.53 4.58
C GLY A 301 -7.05 11.65 4.08
N LEU A 302 -8.24 11.82 4.66
CA LEU A 302 -9.15 12.92 4.32
C LEU A 302 -8.60 14.27 4.77
N ASP A 303 -7.98 14.34 5.95
CA ASP A 303 -7.39 15.57 6.48
C ASP A 303 -6.14 16.00 5.70
N ASP A 304 -5.40 15.05 5.14
CA ASP A 304 -4.21 15.30 4.33
C ASP A 304 -4.49 15.89 2.93
N VAL A 305 -5.76 15.92 2.49
CA VAL A 305 -6.13 16.52 1.18
C VAL A 305 -5.88 18.01 1.14
N ALA A 306 -6.08 18.71 2.25
CA ALA A 306 -5.97 20.17 2.34
C ALA A 306 -4.53 20.59 2.67
N LEU A 307 -3.75 20.88 1.63
CA LEU A 307 -2.36 21.34 1.76
C LEU A 307 -2.25 22.84 1.43
N TRP A 308 -1.15 23.47 1.89
CA TRP A 308 -0.83 24.86 1.55
C TRP A 308 -0.13 24.95 0.19
N PHE A 309 -0.71 25.75 -0.72
CA PHE A 309 -0.15 26.03 -2.03
C PHE A 309 0.32 24.76 -2.75
N GLU A 310 1.54 24.75 -3.27
CA GLU A 310 2.11 23.64 -4.03
C GLU A 310 2.59 22.48 -3.13
N ARG A 311 2.85 22.75 -1.84
CA ARG A 311 3.16 21.77 -0.79
C ARG A 311 3.31 22.39 0.59
N ASP A 312 2.85 21.70 1.61
CA ASP A 312 3.45 21.71 2.96
C ASP A 312 3.78 20.27 3.39
N ILE A 313 4.39 20.08 4.56
CA ILE A 313 4.87 18.73 4.99
C ILE A 313 3.92 18.06 6.00
N SER A 314 2.76 18.65 6.31
CA SER A 314 1.84 18.11 7.32
C SER A 314 1.36 16.70 7.01
N HIS A 315 1.09 16.41 5.73
CA HIS A 315 0.67 15.08 5.27
C HIS A 315 1.72 13.99 5.48
N SER A 316 2.99 14.29 5.21
CA SER A 316 4.06 13.29 5.12
C SER A 316 4.25 12.48 6.41
N GLY A 317 4.25 13.14 7.56
CA GLY A 317 4.36 12.47 8.86
C GLY A 317 3.13 11.63 9.20
N ALA A 318 1.95 12.13 8.85
CA ALA A 318 0.69 11.45 9.11
C ALA A 318 0.51 10.21 8.22
N GLU A 319 0.78 10.33 6.92
CA GLU A 319 0.71 9.21 5.96
C GLU A 319 1.63 8.04 6.33
N ARG A 320 2.87 8.33 6.77
CA ARG A 320 3.84 7.29 7.19
C ARG A 320 3.36 6.41 8.35
N VAL A 321 2.40 6.91 9.13
CA VAL A 321 1.81 6.18 10.26
C VAL A 321 0.49 5.53 9.88
N ALA A 322 -0.29 6.19 9.01
CA ALA A 322 -1.66 5.80 8.71
C ALA A 322 -1.77 4.75 7.59
N LEU A 323 -0.87 4.76 6.62
CA LEU A 323 -0.73 3.78 5.54
C LEU A 323 0.15 2.61 5.96
#